data_6944dc2a382552c72567c1a25cda213d
#
_entry.id   6944dc2a382552c72567c1a25cda213d
#
_cell.length_a   1.000
_cell.length_b   1.000
_cell.length_c   1.000
_cell.angle_alpha   90.00
_cell.angle_beta   90.00
_cell.angle_gamma   90.00
#
_symmetry.space_group_name_H-M   'P 1'
#
loop_
_entity.id
_entity.type
_entity.pdbx_description
1 polymer ?
#
loop_
_entity_poly.entity_id
_entity_poly.type
_entity_poly.pdbx_seq_one_letter_code
_entity_poly.pdbx_strand_id
1 'polypeptide(L)'
;MKTIVFCCFCILSSIVIGQNVLVSSGTYFEGEPSIAINPSNPQHLVAAWMGFQFGQKIVIKSAYSTNGGTTWSAPIFQAHLAPGNSSADVSLGFDHLGNVFMCYIDYDNAGFTQGQVVLRKSTDGGITWGNAVEVINISDCPNKLCIDRPWMVVDQSGNAPLAPIYVTTMNADQPALITPPYNPYVSVSIDGGQSFMNPRVMDTVNYLAGTSITQPMPTPSIDGTGTFYAVYPSYVVSQSVYPRQVLASSTNLGTTINHAIVYQGLNVGVSNSLFKRAGKLIADPAHPGHLAYCFLNEQNDQSDVYMMESSDGGNTWGTMQKVNQDPIGNNRVQDLIWGDFNESGDLVITWRDRRNAPSDGYEQASEIYAATKPFGSLTMGADYPISSQAAAHDTILEGSGNDFMSVVYAGDTCYAVWGDVRSGTLKIYLNKWNPVTQQNSISVISEEYGLLTYPNPTANLLFFKDYFSVPIELRIINTQGAEVFHDGNFTGNFIDVSAYAGTFFIEVYDQGKTIRGSFTRN
;
A
#
# COMPACT_ATOMS: atom_id res chain seq x y z
N MET A 1 -12.39 -15.63 58.41
CA MET A 1 -12.68 -15.17 57.06
C MET A 1 -11.38 -14.69 56.46
N LYS A 2 -10.81 -15.44 55.49
CA LYS A 2 -9.63 -15.02 54.74
C LYS A 2 -10.12 -14.47 53.42
N THR A 3 -9.94 -13.17 53.21
CA THR A 3 -10.27 -12.48 51.96
C THR A 3 -9.18 -12.78 50.94
N ILE A 4 -9.54 -13.50 49.88
CA ILE A 4 -8.65 -13.72 48.73
C ILE A 4 -8.85 -12.54 47.80
N VAL A 5 -7.82 -11.72 47.64
CA VAL A 5 -7.75 -10.66 46.64
C VAL A 5 -7.29 -11.28 45.32
N PHE A 6 -8.19 -11.35 44.34
CA PHE A 6 -7.84 -11.69 42.96
C PHE A 6 -7.21 -10.48 42.30
N CYS A 7 -5.89 -10.47 42.11
CA CYS A 7 -5.23 -9.53 41.23
C CYS A 7 -5.43 -9.99 39.80
N CYS A 8 -6.29 -9.28 39.08
CA CYS A 8 -6.43 -9.43 37.61
C CYS A 8 -5.19 -8.82 36.96
N PHE A 9 -4.24 -9.65 36.57
CA PHE A 9 -3.13 -9.22 35.69
C PHE A 9 -3.68 -9.00 34.28
N CYS A 10 -3.95 -7.73 33.90
CA CYS A 10 -4.07 -7.36 32.51
C CYS A 10 -2.68 -7.50 31.88
N ILE A 11 -2.48 -8.54 31.08
CA ILE A 11 -1.33 -8.64 30.17
C ILE A 11 -1.61 -7.62 29.07
N LEU A 12 -1.05 -6.43 29.17
CA LEU A 12 -0.91 -5.51 28.06
C LEU A 12 0.13 -6.11 27.13
N SER A 13 -0.31 -6.81 26.09
CA SER A 13 0.55 -7.16 24.97
C SER A 13 0.94 -5.86 24.27
N SER A 14 2.14 -5.37 24.50
CA SER A 14 2.72 -4.30 23.72
C SER A 14 2.92 -4.81 22.29
N ILE A 15 2.17 -4.23 21.34
CA ILE A 15 2.40 -4.46 19.91
C ILE A 15 3.77 -3.86 19.59
N VAL A 16 4.73 -4.71 19.27
CA VAL A 16 6.04 -4.26 18.78
C VAL A 16 5.87 -3.93 17.29
N ILE A 17 5.69 -2.65 16.98
CA ILE A 17 5.69 -2.16 15.60
C ILE A 17 7.15 -2.15 15.15
N GLY A 18 7.51 -3.00 14.18
CA GLY A 18 8.85 -2.98 13.60
C GLY A 18 9.13 -1.68 12.84
N GLN A 19 10.40 -1.41 12.59
CA GLN A 19 10.83 -0.21 11.87
C GLN A 19 10.42 -0.30 10.40
N ASN A 20 9.82 0.77 9.85
CA ASN A 20 9.46 0.83 8.44
C ASN A 20 10.71 0.96 7.57
N VAL A 21 10.74 0.24 6.45
CA VAL A 21 11.86 0.28 5.48
C VAL A 21 11.69 1.49 4.57
N LEU A 22 12.76 2.27 4.42
CA LEU A 22 12.82 3.35 3.43
C LEU A 22 13.04 2.75 2.04
N VAL A 23 12.07 2.94 1.14
CA VAL A 23 12.12 2.44 -0.25
C VAL A 23 12.74 3.47 -1.18
N SER A 24 12.38 4.74 -1.04
CA SER A 24 12.86 5.81 -1.90
C SER A 24 14.08 6.52 -1.34
N SER A 25 14.99 6.97 -2.22
CA SER A 25 16.22 7.67 -1.84
C SER A 25 16.33 9.08 -2.42
N GLY A 26 15.26 9.63 -3.02
CA GLY A 26 15.22 10.99 -3.58
C GLY A 26 15.44 12.06 -2.50
N THR A 27 15.85 13.26 -2.89
CA THR A 27 16.16 14.35 -1.97
C THR A 27 15.02 15.36 -1.78
N TYR A 28 14.00 15.28 -2.64
CA TYR A 28 12.89 16.24 -2.62
C TYR A 28 11.56 15.51 -2.48
N PHE A 29 10.73 15.51 -3.51
CA PHE A 29 9.41 14.92 -3.54
C PHE A 29 9.45 13.46 -3.99
N GLU A 30 8.86 12.54 -3.20
CA GLU A 30 8.62 11.12 -3.53
C GLU A 30 7.25 10.73 -2.98
N GLY A 31 6.24 10.56 -3.84
CA GLY A 31 4.83 10.34 -3.41
C GLY A 31 4.06 9.38 -4.32
N GLU A 32 2.83 9.06 -3.95
CA GLU A 32 1.90 8.21 -4.70
C GLU A 32 2.46 6.83 -5.07
N PRO A 33 2.84 6.02 -4.08
CA PRO A 33 3.44 4.73 -4.38
C PRO A 33 2.41 3.67 -4.78
N SER A 34 2.82 2.83 -5.71
CA SER A 34 2.21 1.54 -6.03
C SER A 34 3.20 0.42 -5.75
N ILE A 35 2.72 -0.73 -5.26
CA ILE A 35 3.53 -1.93 -5.06
C ILE A 35 2.87 -3.13 -5.74
N ALA A 36 3.68 -4.01 -6.31
CA ALA A 36 3.23 -5.28 -6.84
C ALA A 36 4.19 -6.41 -6.44
N ILE A 37 3.66 -7.61 -6.26
CA ILE A 37 4.39 -8.81 -5.91
C ILE A 37 4.32 -9.83 -7.05
N ASN A 38 5.44 -10.51 -7.31
CA ASN A 38 5.48 -11.55 -8.31
C ASN A 38 4.74 -12.80 -7.79
N PRO A 39 3.63 -13.23 -8.42
CA PRO A 39 2.84 -14.36 -7.93
C PRO A 39 3.59 -15.68 -7.93
N SER A 40 4.61 -15.84 -8.79
CA SER A 40 5.46 -17.04 -8.83
C SER A 40 6.66 -16.98 -7.89
N ASN A 41 6.98 -15.81 -7.33
CA ASN A 41 8.10 -15.61 -6.40
C ASN A 41 7.80 -14.48 -5.41
N PRO A 42 7.16 -14.77 -4.26
CA PRO A 42 6.79 -13.75 -3.27
C PRO A 42 7.96 -12.99 -2.62
N GLN A 43 9.21 -13.42 -2.86
CA GLN A 43 10.38 -12.62 -2.46
C GLN A 43 10.69 -11.48 -3.42
N HIS A 44 10.03 -11.47 -4.60
CA HIS A 44 10.26 -10.47 -5.63
C HIS A 44 9.11 -9.45 -5.65
N LEU A 45 9.44 -8.21 -5.30
CA LEU A 45 8.52 -7.08 -5.29
C LEU A 45 9.05 -5.96 -6.19
N VAL A 46 8.12 -5.19 -6.74
CA VAL A 46 8.42 -3.93 -7.43
C VAL A 46 7.56 -2.83 -6.80
N ALA A 47 8.19 -1.71 -6.48
CA ALA A 47 7.50 -0.49 -6.07
C ALA A 47 7.78 0.60 -7.10
N ALA A 48 6.79 1.46 -7.38
CA ALA A 48 6.94 2.62 -8.24
C ALA A 48 6.22 3.82 -7.63
N TRP A 49 6.68 5.03 -7.92
CA TRP A 49 6.15 6.25 -7.35
C TRP A 49 6.45 7.48 -8.21
N MET A 50 5.74 8.55 -7.96
CA MET A 50 6.09 9.88 -8.48
C MET A 50 7.30 10.42 -7.73
N GLY A 51 8.32 10.92 -8.42
CA GLY A 51 9.48 11.48 -7.78
C GLY A 51 10.15 12.61 -8.56
N PHE A 52 10.76 13.55 -7.86
CA PHE A 52 11.50 14.62 -8.51
C PHE A 52 12.85 14.11 -9.05
N GLN A 53 13.17 14.50 -10.29
CA GLN A 53 14.46 14.25 -10.91
C GLN A 53 15.02 15.57 -11.45
N PHE A 54 16.24 15.91 -11.06
CA PHE A 54 16.89 17.15 -11.53
C PHE A 54 16.93 17.19 -13.06
N GLY A 55 16.47 18.29 -13.64
CA GLY A 55 16.37 18.48 -15.09
C GLY A 55 15.19 17.79 -15.78
N GLN A 56 14.42 16.95 -15.05
CA GLN A 56 13.29 16.20 -15.61
C GLN A 56 11.96 16.51 -14.93
N LYS A 57 11.94 17.34 -13.87
CA LYS A 57 10.76 17.60 -13.03
C LYS A 57 10.24 16.34 -12.30
N ILE A 58 8.93 16.09 -12.36
CA ILE A 58 8.29 14.90 -11.79
C ILE A 58 8.32 13.78 -12.82
N VAL A 59 8.95 12.67 -12.48
CA VAL A 59 9.06 11.45 -13.27
C VAL A 59 8.53 10.28 -12.49
N ILE A 60 8.19 9.18 -13.16
CA ILE A 60 7.96 7.92 -12.48
C ILE A 60 9.30 7.25 -12.16
N LYS A 61 9.45 6.85 -10.92
CA LYS A 61 10.58 6.05 -10.43
C LYS A 61 10.10 4.68 -10.00
N SER A 62 10.98 3.68 -10.09
CA SER A 62 10.73 2.34 -9.59
C SER A 62 11.95 1.77 -8.91
N ALA A 63 11.72 0.84 -7.98
CA ALA A 63 12.75 -0.01 -7.39
C ALA A 63 12.21 -1.43 -7.24
N TYR A 64 13.10 -2.40 -7.21
CA TYR A 64 12.76 -3.80 -6.98
C TYR A 64 13.47 -4.36 -5.75
N SER A 65 12.86 -5.37 -5.15
CA SER A 65 13.42 -6.19 -4.08
C SER A 65 13.36 -7.65 -4.48
N THR A 66 14.40 -8.43 -4.17
CA THR A 66 14.47 -9.88 -4.39
C THR A 66 14.52 -10.66 -3.07
N ASN A 67 14.35 -9.99 -1.94
CA ASN A 67 14.40 -10.56 -0.59
C ASN A 67 13.20 -10.17 0.27
N GLY A 68 12.02 -10.11 -0.35
CA GLY A 68 10.76 -9.83 0.33
C GLY A 68 10.70 -8.45 0.97
N GLY A 69 11.21 -7.41 0.28
CA GLY A 69 11.13 -6.03 0.73
C GLY A 69 12.17 -5.63 1.79
N THR A 70 13.09 -6.53 2.17
CA THR A 70 14.12 -6.22 3.18
C THR A 70 15.12 -5.19 2.67
N THR A 71 15.52 -5.30 1.41
CA THR A 71 16.37 -4.30 0.73
C THR A 71 15.81 -4.00 -0.66
N TRP A 72 16.09 -2.81 -1.16
CA TRP A 72 15.62 -2.31 -2.43
C TRP A 72 16.78 -1.87 -3.33
N SER A 73 16.62 -2.02 -4.64
CA SER A 73 17.55 -1.49 -5.62
C SER A 73 17.64 0.03 -5.57
N ALA A 74 18.66 0.61 -6.17
CA ALA A 74 18.64 2.04 -6.50
C ALA A 74 17.43 2.36 -7.40
N PRO A 75 16.80 3.55 -7.25
CA PRO A 75 15.67 3.94 -8.07
C PRO A 75 16.04 4.06 -9.55
N ILE A 76 15.16 3.53 -10.40
CA ILE A 76 15.21 3.62 -11.86
C ILE A 76 14.12 4.60 -12.28
N PHE A 77 14.45 5.68 -12.98
CA PHE A 77 13.45 6.64 -13.45
C PHE A 77 13.06 6.39 -14.90
N GLN A 78 11.81 6.73 -15.25
CA GLN A 78 11.29 6.64 -16.59
C GLN A 78 11.44 8.02 -17.28
N ALA A 79 12.10 8.02 -18.45
CA ALA A 79 12.21 9.24 -19.25
C ALA A 79 10.83 9.65 -19.79
N HIS A 80 10.57 10.95 -19.85
CA HIS A 80 9.38 11.50 -20.48
C HIS A 80 9.32 11.17 -21.98
N LEU A 81 8.10 11.12 -22.50
CA LEU A 81 7.86 10.89 -23.94
C LEU A 81 8.19 12.13 -24.77
N ALA A 82 8.04 13.31 -24.17
CA ALA A 82 8.41 14.57 -24.79
C ALA A 82 9.13 15.50 -23.80
N PRO A 83 10.06 16.34 -24.28
CA PRO A 83 10.72 17.34 -23.45
C PRO A 83 9.69 18.28 -22.78
N GLY A 84 9.86 18.52 -21.49
CA GLY A 84 9.00 19.42 -20.74
C GLY A 84 7.74 18.79 -20.14
N ASN A 85 7.44 17.52 -20.43
CA ASN A 85 6.37 16.77 -19.78
C ASN A 85 6.64 16.55 -18.27
N SER A 86 5.61 16.16 -17.58
CA SER A 86 5.61 15.58 -16.24
C SER A 86 4.90 14.23 -16.27
N SER A 87 5.23 13.35 -15.36
CA SER A 87 4.55 12.05 -15.24
C SER A 87 3.86 11.93 -13.89
N ALA A 88 2.72 11.23 -13.84
CA ALA A 88 1.91 11.11 -12.63
C ALA A 88 1.20 9.74 -12.54
N ASP A 89 0.68 9.43 -11.36
CA ASP A 89 -0.32 8.39 -11.08
C ASP A 89 0.11 7.00 -11.54
N VAL A 90 1.17 6.46 -10.96
CA VAL A 90 1.68 5.15 -11.37
C VAL A 90 0.87 4.01 -10.76
N SER A 91 0.60 2.98 -11.58
CA SER A 91 -0.01 1.72 -11.18
C SER A 91 0.85 0.54 -11.65
N LEU A 92 1.03 -0.47 -10.79
CA LEU A 92 1.83 -1.67 -11.05
C LEU A 92 0.97 -2.94 -11.03
N GLY A 93 1.38 -3.96 -11.80
CA GLY A 93 0.80 -5.29 -11.74
C GLY A 93 1.72 -6.33 -12.36
N PHE A 94 1.73 -7.55 -11.81
CA PHE A 94 2.39 -8.71 -12.40
C PHE A 94 1.38 -9.56 -13.16
N ASP A 95 1.80 -10.23 -14.22
CA ASP A 95 1.06 -11.35 -14.81
C ASP A 95 1.48 -12.69 -14.15
N HIS A 96 0.76 -13.76 -14.49
CA HIS A 96 1.03 -15.12 -14.00
C HIS A 96 2.39 -15.69 -14.48
N LEU A 97 3.02 -15.07 -15.48
CA LEU A 97 4.33 -15.45 -16.01
C LEU A 97 5.49 -14.72 -15.31
N GLY A 98 5.19 -13.79 -14.39
CA GLY A 98 6.20 -12.99 -13.68
C GLY A 98 6.68 -11.76 -14.45
N ASN A 99 6.03 -11.37 -15.55
CA ASN A 99 6.27 -10.05 -16.14
C ASN A 99 5.59 -8.99 -15.30
N VAL A 100 6.24 -7.85 -15.11
CA VAL A 100 5.66 -6.69 -14.42
C VAL A 100 5.34 -5.58 -15.39
N PHE A 101 4.21 -4.94 -15.18
CA PHE A 101 3.70 -3.83 -15.97
C PHE A 101 3.61 -2.58 -15.11
N MET A 102 3.92 -1.44 -15.70
CA MET A 102 3.85 -0.11 -15.10
C MET A 102 3.02 0.79 -16.01
N CYS A 103 1.91 1.30 -15.50
CA CYS A 103 1.01 2.21 -16.19
C CYS A 103 1.08 3.58 -15.52
N TYR A 104 1.15 4.67 -16.29
CA TYR A 104 1.22 6.03 -15.74
C TYR A 104 0.85 7.08 -16.80
N ILE A 105 0.63 8.32 -16.37
CA ILE A 105 0.40 9.46 -17.25
C ILE A 105 1.73 10.14 -17.58
N ASP A 106 1.91 10.54 -18.85
CA ASP A 106 2.94 11.48 -19.28
C ASP A 106 2.28 12.60 -20.08
N TYR A 107 2.39 13.86 -19.65
CA TYR A 107 1.60 14.97 -20.17
C TYR A 107 2.31 16.32 -20.05
N ASP A 108 1.89 17.29 -20.90
CA ASP A 108 2.31 18.68 -20.77
C ASP A 108 1.57 19.35 -19.60
N ASN A 109 2.27 19.58 -18.52
CA ASN A 109 1.71 20.17 -17.30
C ASN A 109 1.24 21.62 -17.47
N ALA A 110 1.59 22.28 -18.58
CA ALA A 110 1.30 23.70 -18.79
C ALA A 110 -0.07 23.97 -19.42
N GLY A 111 -0.61 23.04 -20.20
CA GLY A 111 -1.81 23.33 -20.99
C GLY A 111 -2.72 22.17 -21.28
N PHE A 112 -2.36 20.94 -20.90
CA PHE A 112 -3.10 19.72 -21.27
C PHE A 112 -3.40 19.63 -22.78
N THR A 113 -2.44 20.10 -23.59
CA THR A 113 -2.54 20.04 -25.05
C THR A 113 -2.04 18.74 -25.63
N GLN A 114 -1.15 18.08 -24.87
CA GLN A 114 -0.59 16.77 -25.16
C GLN A 114 -0.57 15.95 -23.86
N GLY A 115 -0.84 14.67 -23.98
CA GLY A 115 -0.78 13.77 -22.87
C GLY A 115 -1.33 12.40 -23.23
N GLN A 116 -0.79 11.39 -22.59
CA GLN A 116 -1.22 10.02 -22.79
C GLN A 116 -0.99 9.19 -21.52
N VAL A 117 -1.81 8.19 -21.36
CA VAL A 117 -1.55 7.07 -20.48
C VAL A 117 -0.69 6.08 -21.24
N VAL A 118 0.39 5.63 -20.62
CA VAL A 118 1.31 4.66 -21.21
C VAL A 118 1.53 3.46 -20.32
N LEU A 119 1.83 2.33 -20.96
CA LEU A 119 2.25 1.11 -20.31
C LEU A 119 3.71 0.81 -20.65
N ARG A 120 4.48 0.39 -19.66
CA ARG A 120 5.80 -0.23 -19.88
C ARG A 120 5.79 -1.64 -19.30
N LYS A 121 6.43 -2.56 -19.99
CA LYS A 121 6.61 -3.96 -19.56
C LYS A 121 8.05 -4.22 -19.19
N SER A 122 8.27 -4.96 -18.13
CA SER A 122 9.54 -5.58 -17.78
C SER A 122 9.39 -7.09 -17.74
N THR A 123 10.34 -7.81 -18.33
CA THR A 123 10.42 -9.28 -18.33
C THR A 123 11.52 -9.80 -17.43
N ASP A 124 12.20 -8.91 -16.72
CA ASP A 124 13.31 -9.21 -15.80
C ASP A 124 13.02 -8.73 -14.36
N GLY A 125 11.72 -8.55 -14.05
CA GLY A 125 11.26 -8.23 -12.70
C GLY A 125 11.48 -6.77 -12.29
N GLY A 126 11.43 -5.83 -13.23
CA GLY A 126 11.57 -4.39 -12.96
C GLY A 126 13.01 -3.88 -12.97
N ILE A 127 13.97 -4.72 -13.38
CA ILE A 127 15.38 -4.31 -13.53
C ILE A 127 15.53 -3.41 -14.76
N THR A 128 14.89 -3.79 -15.88
CA THR A 128 14.80 -2.96 -17.08
C THR A 128 13.37 -2.84 -17.56
N TRP A 129 13.05 -1.71 -18.18
CA TRP A 129 11.72 -1.41 -18.70
C TRP A 129 11.75 -1.22 -20.20
N GLY A 130 10.81 -1.86 -20.89
CA GLY A 130 10.62 -1.74 -22.32
C GLY A 130 10.13 -0.37 -22.75
N ASN A 131 9.95 -0.19 -24.06
CA ASN A 131 9.38 1.03 -24.62
C ASN A 131 7.95 1.26 -24.10
N ALA A 132 7.57 2.53 -24.04
CA ALA A 132 6.20 2.91 -23.72
C ALA A 132 5.26 2.49 -24.85
N VAL A 133 4.14 1.87 -24.47
CA VAL A 133 3.01 1.55 -25.34
C VAL A 133 1.87 2.49 -24.95
N GLU A 134 1.27 3.16 -25.92
CA GLU A 134 0.12 4.04 -25.70
C GLU A 134 -1.10 3.23 -25.29
N VAL A 135 -1.75 3.66 -24.19
CA VAL A 135 -2.98 3.07 -23.66
C VAL A 135 -4.19 3.94 -24.01
N ILE A 136 -4.09 5.23 -23.72
CA ILE A 136 -5.11 6.25 -24.00
C ILE A 136 -4.37 7.55 -24.35
N ASN A 137 -4.75 8.17 -25.43
CA ASN A 137 -4.29 9.50 -25.79
C ASN A 137 -5.35 10.54 -25.42
N ILE A 138 -4.92 11.72 -24.99
CA ILE A 138 -5.84 12.82 -24.67
C ILE A 138 -6.74 13.19 -25.85
N SER A 139 -6.28 12.99 -27.08
CA SER A 139 -7.03 13.20 -28.30
C SER A 139 -8.14 12.18 -28.57
N ASP A 140 -8.12 11.01 -27.90
CA ASP A 140 -9.17 9.99 -28.03
C ASP A 140 -10.50 10.46 -27.42
N CYS A 141 -10.44 11.41 -26.52
CA CYS A 141 -11.60 11.96 -25.80
C CYS A 141 -11.65 13.49 -25.94
N PRO A 142 -12.05 14.02 -27.09
CA PRO A 142 -12.06 15.48 -27.32
C PRO A 142 -12.88 16.23 -26.26
N ASN A 143 -12.31 17.27 -25.66
CA ASN A 143 -12.88 18.09 -24.59
C ASN A 143 -13.19 17.32 -23.28
N LYS A 144 -12.53 16.19 -23.03
CA LYS A 144 -12.75 15.35 -21.86
C LYS A 144 -11.49 15.10 -21.02
N LEU A 145 -10.29 15.20 -21.59
CA LEU A 145 -9.03 14.93 -20.91
C LEU A 145 -9.05 13.58 -20.15
N CYS A 146 -9.33 12.47 -20.83
CA CYS A 146 -9.63 11.16 -20.26
C CYS A 146 -8.37 10.36 -19.80
N ILE A 147 -7.36 11.02 -19.31
CA ILE A 147 -6.06 10.41 -18.98
C ILE A 147 -5.73 10.38 -17.49
N ASP A 148 -6.61 10.88 -16.63
CA ASP A 148 -6.33 11.02 -15.20
C ASP A 148 -6.53 9.70 -14.44
N ARG A 149 -5.68 9.45 -13.43
CA ARG A 149 -5.70 8.29 -12.53
C ARG A 149 -5.77 6.94 -13.23
N PRO A 150 -4.74 6.55 -14.01
CA PRO A 150 -4.74 5.30 -14.76
C PRO A 150 -4.49 4.10 -13.83
N TRP A 151 -5.56 3.57 -13.25
CA TRP A 151 -5.47 2.38 -12.42
C TRP A 151 -5.56 1.13 -13.26
N MET A 152 -4.57 0.27 -13.11
CA MET A 152 -4.38 -0.94 -13.89
C MET A 152 -4.63 -2.19 -13.05
N VAL A 153 -5.28 -3.18 -13.65
CA VAL A 153 -5.30 -4.56 -13.16
C VAL A 153 -4.88 -5.51 -14.28
N VAL A 154 -4.08 -6.50 -13.90
CA VAL A 154 -3.54 -7.53 -14.80
C VAL A 154 -4.17 -8.86 -14.43
N ASP A 155 -4.70 -9.59 -15.40
CA ASP A 155 -5.27 -10.92 -15.18
C ASP A 155 -4.18 -11.92 -14.82
N GLN A 156 -4.24 -12.44 -13.60
CA GLN A 156 -3.32 -13.45 -13.08
C GLN A 156 -3.90 -14.88 -13.15
N SER A 157 -5.12 -15.06 -13.64
CA SER A 157 -5.80 -16.36 -13.69
C SER A 157 -5.07 -17.42 -14.52
N GLY A 158 -4.25 -17.00 -15.49
CA GLY A 158 -3.61 -17.90 -16.44
C GLY A 158 -4.55 -18.50 -17.48
N ASN A 159 -5.80 -18.05 -17.55
CA ASN A 159 -6.80 -18.53 -18.51
C ASN A 159 -6.46 -18.16 -19.96
N ALA A 160 -5.65 -17.13 -20.16
CA ALA A 160 -5.16 -16.72 -21.48
C ALA A 160 -3.63 -16.82 -21.54
N PRO A 161 -3.03 -17.20 -22.70
CA PRO A 161 -1.57 -17.29 -22.86
C PRO A 161 -0.84 -15.98 -22.61
N LEU A 162 -1.50 -14.85 -22.92
CA LEU A 162 -1.03 -13.50 -22.60
C LEU A 162 -2.11 -12.85 -21.72
N ALA A 163 -1.70 -12.35 -20.58
CA ALA A 163 -2.61 -11.79 -19.59
C ALA A 163 -3.39 -10.58 -20.17
N PRO A 164 -4.72 -10.57 -20.13
CA PRO A 164 -5.50 -9.36 -20.32
C PRO A 164 -5.12 -8.29 -19.30
N ILE A 165 -5.07 -7.03 -19.77
CA ILE A 165 -4.75 -5.87 -18.93
C ILE A 165 -5.86 -4.85 -19.10
N TYR A 166 -6.43 -4.42 -17.99
CA TYR A 166 -7.46 -3.37 -17.97
C TYR A 166 -6.87 -2.12 -17.32
N VAL A 167 -7.05 -0.99 -17.97
CA VAL A 167 -6.68 0.32 -17.44
C VAL A 167 -7.92 1.19 -17.38
N THR A 168 -8.28 1.63 -16.18
CA THR A 168 -9.37 2.58 -16.00
C THR A 168 -8.82 3.98 -15.83
N THR A 169 -9.56 4.99 -16.33
CA THR A 169 -9.19 6.40 -16.18
C THR A 169 -10.44 7.25 -15.94
N MET A 170 -10.24 8.51 -15.64
CA MET A 170 -11.28 9.53 -15.55
C MET A 170 -10.86 10.82 -16.26
N ASN A 171 -11.77 11.79 -16.30
CA ASN A 171 -11.44 13.13 -16.74
C ASN A 171 -10.48 13.80 -15.76
N ALA A 172 -9.44 14.47 -16.27
CA ALA A 172 -8.57 15.29 -15.43
C ALA A 172 -9.36 16.44 -14.76
N ASP A 173 -8.95 16.81 -13.55
CA ASP A 173 -9.61 17.89 -12.80
C ASP A 173 -9.22 19.27 -13.37
N GLN A 174 -9.73 19.55 -14.54
CA GLN A 174 -9.53 20.81 -15.29
C GLN A 174 -10.88 21.35 -15.79
N PRO A 175 -11.76 21.82 -14.88
CA PRO A 175 -13.14 22.20 -15.24
C PRO A 175 -13.23 23.33 -16.29
N ALA A 176 -12.17 24.12 -16.44
CA ALA A 176 -12.09 25.13 -17.50
C ALA A 176 -11.86 24.54 -18.91
N LEU A 177 -11.32 23.33 -18.99
CA LEU A 177 -10.94 22.68 -20.25
C LEU A 177 -11.86 21.53 -20.67
N ILE A 178 -12.69 21.04 -19.74
CA ILE A 178 -13.57 19.89 -19.96
C ILE A 178 -15.05 20.31 -19.92
N THR A 179 -15.84 19.62 -20.73
CA THR A 179 -17.31 19.79 -20.72
C THR A 179 -17.97 18.59 -20.06
N PRO A 180 -18.94 18.78 -19.13
CA PRO A 180 -19.70 17.64 -18.60
C PRO A 180 -20.50 16.92 -19.72
N PRO A 181 -20.96 15.68 -19.50
CA PRO A 181 -20.79 14.89 -18.30
C PRO A 181 -19.35 14.42 -18.08
N TYR A 182 -19.00 14.15 -16.82
CA TYR A 182 -17.73 13.52 -16.45
C TYR A 182 -17.90 12.01 -16.51
N ASN A 183 -16.91 11.30 -17.03
CA ASN A 183 -17.06 9.87 -17.33
C ASN A 183 -15.90 9.05 -16.76
N PRO A 184 -16.19 7.83 -16.28
CA PRO A 184 -15.19 6.78 -16.07
C PRO A 184 -14.92 6.07 -17.41
N TYR A 185 -13.64 5.76 -17.68
CA TYR A 185 -13.21 5.09 -18.92
C TYR A 185 -12.52 3.78 -18.62
N VAL A 186 -12.50 2.88 -19.60
CA VAL A 186 -11.69 1.65 -19.59
C VAL A 186 -11.08 1.41 -20.96
N SER A 187 -9.81 1.03 -20.98
CA SER A 187 -9.07 0.52 -22.13
C SER A 187 -8.55 -0.88 -21.81
N VAL A 188 -8.51 -1.77 -22.79
CA VAL A 188 -8.19 -3.19 -22.59
C VAL A 188 -7.12 -3.62 -23.59
N SER A 189 -6.10 -4.32 -23.08
CA SER A 189 -5.16 -5.11 -23.87
C SER A 189 -5.47 -6.60 -23.74
N ILE A 190 -5.43 -7.33 -24.85
CA ILE A 190 -5.61 -8.79 -24.89
C ILE A 190 -4.34 -9.51 -25.40
N ASP A 191 -3.27 -8.78 -25.60
CA ASP A 191 -2.01 -9.23 -26.19
C ASP A 191 -0.81 -9.04 -25.25
N GLY A 192 -1.06 -8.97 -23.93
CA GLY A 192 -0.02 -8.81 -22.91
C GLY A 192 0.63 -7.42 -22.93
N GLY A 193 -0.15 -6.40 -23.22
CA GLY A 193 0.28 -5.00 -23.18
C GLY A 193 1.00 -4.52 -24.44
N GLN A 194 0.90 -5.24 -25.56
CA GLN A 194 1.53 -4.82 -26.82
C GLN A 194 0.69 -3.78 -27.56
N SER A 195 -0.63 -3.84 -27.38
CA SER A 195 -1.58 -2.83 -27.87
C SER A 195 -2.81 -2.74 -26.98
N PHE A 196 -3.54 -1.63 -27.10
CA PHE A 196 -4.77 -1.37 -26.36
C PHE A 196 -5.93 -1.03 -27.28
N MET A 197 -7.14 -1.44 -26.88
CA MET A 197 -8.36 -1.00 -27.53
C MET A 197 -8.62 0.47 -27.20
N ASN A 198 -9.30 1.20 -28.11
CA ASN A 198 -9.72 2.58 -27.84
C ASN A 198 -10.52 2.66 -26.53
N PRO A 199 -10.36 3.73 -25.75
CA PRO A 199 -11.04 3.91 -24.49
C PRO A 199 -12.56 3.91 -24.67
N ARG A 200 -13.24 3.25 -23.75
CA ARG A 200 -14.70 3.20 -23.69
C ARG A 200 -15.20 3.89 -22.44
N VAL A 201 -16.27 4.63 -22.56
CA VAL A 201 -17.03 5.14 -21.43
C VAL A 201 -17.72 3.96 -20.75
N MET A 202 -17.51 3.80 -19.43
CA MET A 202 -18.11 2.71 -18.68
C MET A 202 -19.54 3.02 -18.24
N ASP A 203 -19.86 4.27 -17.95
CA ASP A 203 -21.19 4.68 -17.55
C ASP A 203 -22.18 4.69 -18.73
N THR A 204 -23.34 4.09 -18.52
CA THR A 204 -24.39 3.97 -19.53
C THR A 204 -25.66 4.72 -19.10
N VAL A 205 -26.67 4.76 -19.97
CA VAL A 205 -27.90 5.58 -19.84
C VAL A 205 -28.54 5.57 -18.43
N ASN A 206 -28.61 4.41 -17.78
CA ASN A 206 -29.22 4.31 -16.43
C ASN A 206 -28.21 4.41 -15.29
N TYR A 207 -26.91 4.46 -15.59
CA TYR A 207 -25.81 4.39 -14.63
C TYR A 207 -24.77 5.46 -14.92
N LEU A 208 -25.20 6.63 -15.37
CA LEU A 208 -24.32 7.76 -15.69
C LEU A 208 -23.64 8.27 -14.41
N ALA A 209 -22.35 8.58 -14.49
CA ALA A 209 -21.64 9.30 -13.44
C ALA A 209 -22.22 10.70 -13.22
N GLY A 210 -22.55 11.39 -14.31
CA GLY A 210 -23.30 12.65 -14.30
C GLY A 210 -22.43 13.90 -14.37
N THR A 211 -22.99 15.00 -13.88
CA THR A 211 -22.36 16.33 -13.96
C THR A 211 -21.92 16.88 -12.59
N SER A 212 -22.37 16.25 -11.51
CA SER A 212 -22.10 16.72 -10.14
C SER A 212 -20.82 16.12 -9.54
N ILE A 213 -20.37 14.99 -10.08
CA ILE A 213 -19.12 14.36 -9.64
C ILE A 213 -18.06 14.60 -10.73
N THR A 214 -17.17 15.54 -10.46
CA THR A 214 -16.14 15.98 -11.43
C THR A 214 -15.05 14.94 -11.63
N GLN A 215 -14.84 14.08 -10.64
CA GLN A 215 -13.83 13.03 -10.64
C GLN A 215 -14.49 11.67 -10.39
N PRO A 216 -15.14 11.06 -11.39
CA PRO A 216 -15.78 9.75 -11.26
C PRO A 216 -14.74 8.63 -11.30
N MET A 217 -13.86 8.62 -10.32
CA MET A 217 -12.67 7.76 -10.23
C MET A 217 -13.05 6.27 -10.19
N PRO A 218 -12.89 5.52 -11.28
CA PRO A 218 -13.20 4.10 -11.30
C PRO A 218 -12.07 3.28 -10.66
N THR A 219 -12.41 2.48 -9.67
CA THR A 219 -11.48 1.57 -9.01
C THR A 219 -11.64 0.16 -9.57
N PRO A 220 -10.67 -0.34 -10.37
CA PRO A 220 -10.77 -1.64 -11.01
C PRO A 220 -10.31 -2.78 -10.12
N SER A 221 -10.83 -3.98 -10.38
CA SER A 221 -10.35 -5.24 -9.85
C SER A 221 -10.67 -6.39 -10.82
N ILE A 222 -10.06 -7.57 -10.60
CA ILE A 222 -10.29 -8.76 -11.40
C ILE A 222 -10.29 -9.98 -10.48
N ASP A 223 -11.22 -10.91 -10.64
CA ASP A 223 -11.26 -12.13 -9.85
C ASP A 223 -10.46 -13.28 -10.51
N GLY A 224 -10.33 -14.40 -9.80
CA GLY A 224 -9.59 -15.58 -10.28
C GLY A 224 -10.15 -16.25 -11.53
N THR A 225 -11.32 -15.86 -12.03
CA THR A 225 -11.87 -16.32 -13.32
C THR A 225 -11.56 -15.40 -14.48
N GLY A 226 -10.96 -14.23 -14.21
CA GLY A 226 -10.72 -13.20 -15.21
C GLY A 226 -11.90 -12.24 -15.42
N THR A 227 -12.91 -12.26 -14.54
CA THR A 227 -14.01 -11.31 -14.58
C THR A 227 -13.52 -9.94 -14.12
N PHE A 228 -13.66 -8.94 -14.97
CA PHE A 228 -13.35 -7.55 -14.67
C PHE A 228 -14.48 -6.88 -13.89
N TYR A 229 -14.12 -6.10 -12.90
CA TYR A 229 -15.01 -5.25 -12.11
C TYR A 229 -14.41 -3.85 -11.96
N ALA A 230 -15.27 -2.83 -11.86
CA ALA A 230 -14.87 -1.47 -11.47
C ALA A 230 -16.02 -0.79 -10.74
N VAL A 231 -15.72 -0.04 -9.68
CA VAL A 231 -16.71 0.81 -8.99
C VAL A 231 -16.39 2.27 -9.27
N TYR A 232 -17.42 3.05 -9.58
CA TYR A 232 -17.33 4.50 -9.77
C TYR A 232 -18.51 5.22 -9.12
N PRO A 233 -18.33 6.47 -8.65
CA PRO A 233 -19.41 7.27 -8.10
C PRO A 233 -20.31 7.84 -9.20
N SER A 234 -21.62 7.94 -8.90
CA SER A 234 -22.68 8.44 -9.80
C SER A 234 -23.63 9.35 -9.05
N TYR A 235 -23.93 10.52 -9.63
CA TYR A 235 -25.02 11.36 -9.14
C TYR A 235 -25.73 12.06 -10.30
N VAL A 236 -26.88 11.49 -10.66
CA VAL A 236 -27.82 12.05 -11.65
C VAL A 236 -29.20 12.09 -11.01
N VAL A 237 -29.68 13.29 -10.69
CA VAL A 237 -30.93 13.50 -9.92
C VAL A 237 -32.18 12.87 -10.57
N SER A 238 -32.22 12.80 -11.89
CA SER A 238 -33.30 12.11 -12.62
C SER A 238 -33.27 10.59 -12.53
N GLN A 239 -32.14 10.00 -12.08
CA GLN A 239 -31.97 8.55 -11.95
C GLN A 239 -32.04 8.09 -10.49
N SER A 240 -31.63 8.94 -9.55
CA SER A 240 -31.62 8.63 -8.12
C SER A 240 -31.72 9.88 -7.28
N VAL A 241 -32.49 9.81 -6.19
CA VAL A 241 -32.60 10.89 -5.20
C VAL A 241 -31.28 11.12 -4.47
N TYR A 242 -30.49 10.05 -4.29
CA TYR A 242 -29.21 10.08 -3.60
C TYR A 242 -28.06 9.71 -4.54
N PRO A 243 -26.84 10.18 -4.26
CA PRO A 243 -25.63 9.68 -4.90
C PRO A 243 -25.50 8.16 -4.76
N ARG A 244 -24.84 7.54 -5.73
CA ARG A 244 -24.66 6.09 -5.82
C ARG A 244 -23.19 5.73 -6.00
N GLN A 245 -22.82 4.53 -5.55
CA GLN A 245 -21.64 3.82 -6.02
C GLN A 245 -22.13 2.73 -6.98
N VAL A 246 -21.64 2.75 -8.20
CA VAL A 246 -22.06 1.87 -9.30
C VAL A 246 -20.94 0.88 -9.61
N LEU A 247 -21.26 -0.43 -9.58
CA LEU A 247 -20.39 -1.46 -10.09
C LEU A 247 -20.61 -1.63 -11.60
N ALA A 248 -19.52 -1.59 -12.35
CA ALA A 248 -19.44 -2.07 -13.73
C ALA A 248 -18.71 -3.41 -13.75
N SER A 249 -19.21 -4.41 -14.49
CA SER A 249 -18.57 -5.73 -14.59
C SER A 249 -18.59 -6.28 -16.02
N SER A 250 -17.57 -7.10 -16.37
CA SER A 250 -17.48 -7.74 -17.68
C SER A 250 -16.78 -9.09 -17.59
N THR A 251 -17.37 -10.10 -18.21
CA THR A 251 -16.79 -11.45 -18.39
C THR A 251 -16.22 -11.68 -19.80
N ASN A 252 -16.24 -10.66 -20.65
CA ASN A 252 -15.89 -10.78 -22.07
C ASN A 252 -14.97 -9.63 -22.53
N LEU A 253 -13.94 -9.35 -21.73
CA LEU A 253 -12.87 -8.40 -22.06
C LEU A 253 -13.41 -6.97 -22.34
N GLY A 254 -14.36 -6.53 -21.52
CA GLY A 254 -14.95 -5.19 -21.65
C GLY A 254 -15.87 -4.99 -22.86
N THR A 255 -16.17 -6.06 -23.63
CA THR A 255 -17.07 -5.96 -24.80
C THR A 255 -18.49 -5.61 -24.38
N THR A 256 -18.97 -6.21 -23.29
CA THR A 256 -20.24 -5.89 -22.65
C THR A 256 -19.99 -5.54 -21.21
N ILE A 257 -20.58 -4.44 -20.74
CA ILE A 257 -20.50 -4.00 -19.34
C ILE A 257 -21.89 -4.13 -18.73
N ASN A 258 -21.98 -4.89 -17.64
CA ASN A 258 -23.16 -4.98 -16.78
C ASN A 258 -23.00 -4.04 -15.59
N HIS A 259 -24.13 -3.62 -15.01
CA HIS A 259 -24.11 -2.65 -13.91
C HIS A 259 -24.97 -3.13 -12.74
N ALA A 260 -24.53 -2.82 -11.51
CA ALA A 260 -25.27 -3.01 -10.28
C ALA A 260 -25.03 -1.81 -9.34
N ILE A 261 -25.89 -1.61 -8.37
CA ILE A 261 -25.71 -0.58 -7.34
C ILE A 261 -25.05 -1.21 -6.12
N VAL A 262 -23.87 -0.71 -5.77
CA VAL A 262 -23.14 -1.11 -4.56
C VAL A 262 -23.78 -0.45 -3.33
N TYR A 263 -23.91 0.86 -3.39
CA TYR A 263 -24.42 1.68 -2.29
C TYR A 263 -25.16 2.90 -2.84
N GLN A 264 -26.20 3.31 -2.13
CA GLN A 264 -26.96 4.54 -2.40
C GLN A 264 -27.30 5.22 -1.08
N GLY A 265 -26.93 6.49 -0.93
CA GLY A 265 -27.18 7.21 0.31
C GLY A 265 -26.74 8.66 0.27
N LEU A 266 -27.07 9.43 1.32
CA LEU A 266 -26.72 10.85 1.42
C LEU A 266 -25.19 11.06 1.45
N ASN A 267 -24.46 10.17 2.08
CA ASN A 267 -23.02 10.31 2.35
C ASN A 267 -22.19 9.43 1.44
N VAL A 268 -22.42 9.52 0.12
CA VAL A 268 -21.54 8.88 -0.86
C VAL A 268 -20.32 9.77 -1.11
N GLY A 269 -19.34 9.65 -0.24
CA GLY A 269 -18.16 10.47 -0.23
C GLY A 269 -18.13 11.45 0.94
N VAL A 270 -17.03 12.13 1.09
CA VAL A 270 -16.77 13.08 2.17
C VAL A 270 -16.96 14.51 1.68
N SER A 271 -17.40 15.39 2.56
CA SER A 271 -17.69 16.78 2.25
C SER A 271 -16.42 17.63 2.12
N ASN A 272 -15.34 17.26 2.82
CA ASN A 272 -14.09 18.00 2.80
C ASN A 272 -13.26 17.67 1.54
N SER A 273 -12.90 18.70 0.77
CA SER A 273 -12.11 18.57 -0.45
C SER A 273 -10.64 18.21 -0.22
N LEU A 274 -10.15 18.37 1.01
CA LEU A 274 -8.75 18.04 1.37
C LEU A 274 -8.53 16.54 1.55
N PHE A 275 -9.58 15.77 1.84
CA PHE A 275 -9.43 14.33 2.05
C PHE A 275 -9.07 13.62 0.76
N LYS A 276 -8.12 12.69 0.86
CA LYS A 276 -7.71 11.84 -0.26
C LYS A 276 -8.77 10.76 -0.47
N ARG A 277 -9.74 11.08 -1.31
CA ARG A 277 -10.93 10.27 -1.60
C ARG A 277 -10.56 9.13 -2.53
N ALA A 278 -10.34 7.97 -2.01
CA ALA A 278 -10.28 6.77 -2.82
C ALA A 278 -11.23 5.73 -2.22
N GLY A 279 -12.22 5.31 -2.99
CA GLY A 279 -12.81 3.99 -2.79
C GLY A 279 -11.89 2.95 -3.39
N LYS A 280 -11.84 1.74 -2.85
CA LYS A 280 -11.10 0.63 -3.41
C LYS A 280 -12.00 -0.58 -3.54
N LEU A 281 -12.20 -1.04 -4.78
CA LEU A 281 -12.78 -2.33 -5.07
C LEU A 281 -11.69 -3.40 -5.07
N ILE A 282 -11.97 -4.53 -4.45
CA ILE A 282 -11.08 -5.68 -4.34
C ILE A 282 -11.89 -6.91 -4.68
N ALA A 283 -11.44 -7.71 -5.66
CA ALA A 283 -12.03 -9.00 -6.00
C ALA A 283 -11.14 -10.12 -5.46
N ASP A 284 -11.77 -11.12 -4.86
CA ASP A 284 -11.09 -12.27 -4.26
C ASP A 284 -10.57 -13.21 -5.37
N PRO A 285 -9.26 -13.46 -5.45
CA PRO A 285 -8.70 -14.35 -6.47
C PRO A 285 -9.07 -15.82 -6.24
N ALA A 286 -9.39 -16.23 -5.01
CA ALA A 286 -9.72 -17.61 -4.66
C ALA A 286 -11.21 -17.93 -4.79
N HIS A 287 -12.09 -16.95 -4.56
CA HIS A 287 -13.54 -17.15 -4.50
C HIS A 287 -14.24 -16.26 -5.53
N PRO A 288 -14.45 -16.76 -6.75
CA PRO A 288 -15.08 -15.98 -7.82
C PRO A 288 -16.41 -15.35 -7.41
N GLY A 289 -16.56 -14.06 -7.71
CA GLY A 289 -17.73 -13.28 -7.32
C GLY A 289 -17.74 -12.79 -5.87
N HIS A 290 -16.75 -13.13 -5.06
CA HIS A 290 -16.53 -12.50 -3.76
C HIS A 290 -15.78 -11.17 -3.96
N LEU A 291 -16.40 -10.08 -3.54
CA LEU A 291 -15.93 -8.71 -3.71
C LEU A 291 -15.98 -7.97 -2.38
N ALA A 292 -14.99 -7.14 -2.11
CA ALA A 292 -15.03 -6.13 -1.04
C ALA A 292 -14.91 -4.74 -1.66
N TYR A 293 -15.74 -3.79 -1.22
CA TYR A 293 -15.63 -2.39 -1.59
C TYR A 293 -15.43 -1.55 -0.34
N CYS A 294 -14.27 -0.90 -0.25
CA CYS A 294 -13.90 -0.03 0.85
C CYS A 294 -13.99 1.43 0.43
N PHE A 295 -14.56 2.26 1.29
CA PHE A 295 -14.79 3.67 0.98
C PHE A 295 -14.85 4.53 2.25
N LEU A 296 -14.72 5.85 2.07
CA LEU A 296 -14.88 6.82 3.15
C LEU A 296 -16.34 7.24 3.27
N ASN A 297 -16.82 7.38 4.50
CA ASN A 297 -18.16 7.88 4.79
C ASN A 297 -18.16 8.70 6.09
N GLU A 298 -19.00 9.74 6.15
CA GLU A 298 -19.16 10.66 7.29
C GLU A 298 -20.46 10.37 8.07
N GLN A 299 -20.90 9.11 8.12
CA GLN A 299 -22.21 8.78 8.71
C GLN A 299 -22.28 9.07 10.20
N ASN A 300 -21.17 8.91 10.92
CA ASN A 300 -21.16 9.03 12.39
C ASN A 300 -20.64 10.39 12.87
N ASP A 301 -19.54 10.88 12.28
CA ASP A 301 -18.92 12.16 12.62
C ASP A 301 -18.05 12.68 11.48
N GLN A 302 -16.73 12.58 11.56
CA GLN A 302 -15.80 12.86 10.48
C GLN A 302 -15.63 11.63 9.56
N SER A 303 -14.73 11.70 8.60
CA SER A 303 -14.47 10.64 7.66
C SER A 303 -13.93 9.38 8.33
N ASP A 304 -14.69 8.29 8.25
CA ASP A 304 -14.37 6.94 8.70
C ASP A 304 -14.21 5.99 7.50
N VAL A 305 -13.50 4.88 7.71
CA VAL A 305 -13.35 3.79 6.73
C VAL A 305 -14.48 2.80 6.89
N TYR A 306 -15.20 2.55 5.80
CA TYR A 306 -16.26 1.54 5.72
C TYR A 306 -15.98 0.53 4.64
N MET A 307 -16.59 -0.64 4.76
CA MET A 307 -16.60 -1.65 3.72
C MET A 307 -17.97 -2.28 3.53
N MET A 308 -18.21 -2.81 2.35
CA MET A 308 -19.33 -3.70 1.99
C MET A 308 -18.78 -4.89 1.22
N GLU A 309 -19.42 -6.06 1.34
CA GLU A 309 -19.04 -7.27 0.62
C GLU A 309 -20.19 -7.80 -0.20
N SER A 310 -19.85 -8.46 -1.31
CA SER A 310 -20.73 -9.26 -2.15
C SER A 310 -20.16 -10.66 -2.31
N SER A 311 -21.00 -11.67 -2.38
CA SER A 311 -20.60 -13.05 -2.68
C SER A 311 -21.21 -13.59 -3.99
N ASP A 312 -21.81 -12.71 -4.80
CA ASP A 312 -22.56 -13.06 -6.00
C ASP A 312 -22.18 -12.20 -7.23
N GLY A 313 -20.93 -11.75 -7.28
CA GLY A 313 -20.40 -10.92 -8.37
C GLY A 313 -20.93 -9.48 -8.35
N GLY A 314 -21.34 -8.99 -7.20
CA GLY A 314 -21.81 -7.63 -7.01
C GLY A 314 -23.31 -7.43 -7.33
N ASN A 315 -24.08 -8.51 -7.54
CA ASN A 315 -25.54 -8.40 -7.74
C ASN A 315 -26.25 -7.99 -6.46
N THR A 316 -25.77 -8.47 -5.30
CA THR A 316 -26.23 -8.03 -3.98
C THR A 316 -25.03 -7.71 -3.07
N TRP A 317 -25.25 -6.77 -2.15
CA TRP A 317 -24.23 -6.30 -1.21
C TRP A 317 -24.73 -6.39 0.22
N GLY A 318 -23.84 -6.83 1.12
CA GLY A 318 -24.11 -6.89 2.55
C GLY A 318 -24.26 -5.50 3.18
N THR A 319 -24.49 -5.47 4.48
CA THR A 319 -24.59 -4.20 5.23
C THR A 319 -23.23 -3.53 5.33
N MET A 320 -23.22 -2.20 5.25
CA MET A 320 -22.03 -1.38 5.46
C MET A 320 -21.47 -1.57 6.88
N GLN A 321 -20.19 -1.86 6.98
CA GLN A 321 -19.46 -2.08 8.24
C GLN A 321 -18.36 -1.03 8.40
N LYS A 322 -18.24 -0.41 9.59
CA LYS A 322 -17.09 0.43 9.94
C LYS A 322 -15.87 -0.46 10.14
N VAL A 323 -14.73 -0.09 9.54
CA VAL A 323 -13.47 -0.83 9.58
C VAL A 323 -12.57 -0.33 10.70
N ASN A 324 -12.32 0.99 10.79
CA ASN A 324 -11.54 1.59 11.86
C ASN A 324 -12.33 1.53 13.17
N GLN A 325 -11.64 1.22 14.27
CA GLN A 325 -12.27 0.92 15.57
C GLN A 325 -12.05 2.01 16.63
N ASP A 326 -11.60 3.18 16.23
CA ASP A 326 -11.59 4.34 17.10
C ASP A 326 -13.02 4.75 17.52
N PRO A 327 -13.17 5.40 18.67
CA PRO A 327 -14.50 5.76 19.19
C PRO A 327 -15.29 6.65 18.24
N ILE A 328 -16.57 6.33 18.04
CA ILE A 328 -17.53 7.20 17.33
C ILE A 328 -17.66 8.52 18.08
N GLY A 329 -17.66 9.64 17.34
CA GLY A 329 -17.79 10.98 17.91
C GLY A 329 -16.47 11.57 18.40
N ASN A 330 -15.35 10.96 18.07
CA ASN A 330 -14.03 11.50 18.40
C ASN A 330 -13.57 12.60 17.43
N ASN A 331 -14.28 12.82 16.33
CA ASN A 331 -14.00 13.79 15.26
C ASN A 331 -12.59 13.64 14.65
N ARG A 332 -12.06 12.40 14.61
CA ARG A 332 -10.77 12.08 13.99
C ARG A 332 -10.97 11.62 12.56
N VAL A 333 -10.09 12.06 11.70
CA VAL A 333 -10.21 11.87 10.24
C VAL A 333 -9.39 10.66 9.81
N GLN A 334 -10.02 9.77 9.05
CA GLN A 334 -9.37 8.71 8.29
C GLN A 334 -9.45 9.03 6.79
N ASP A 335 -8.42 8.68 6.03
CA ASP A 335 -8.40 8.80 4.58
C ASP A 335 -7.39 7.82 3.94
N LEU A 336 -7.14 7.93 2.63
CA LEU A 336 -6.09 7.21 1.90
C LEU A 336 -6.24 5.69 2.02
N ILE A 337 -7.42 5.16 1.70
CA ILE A 337 -7.74 3.73 1.82
C ILE A 337 -7.08 2.92 0.72
N TRP A 338 -6.58 1.73 1.07
CA TRP A 338 -6.25 0.67 0.13
C TRP A 338 -6.57 -0.70 0.72
N GLY A 339 -6.58 -1.73 -0.11
CA GLY A 339 -6.81 -3.09 0.37
C GLY A 339 -6.50 -4.14 -0.69
N ASP A 340 -6.34 -5.39 -0.24
CA ASP A 340 -6.06 -6.54 -1.08
C ASP A 340 -6.54 -7.83 -0.43
N PHE A 341 -6.81 -8.87 -1.25
CA PHE A 341 -7.03 -10.25 -0.83
C PHE A 341 -5.80 -11.10 -1.10
N ASN A 342 -5.50 -12.04 -0.21
CA ASN A 342 -4.54 -13.09 -0.50
C ASN A 342 -5.18 -14.25 -1.28
N GLU A 343 -4.37 -15.25 -1.63
CA GLU A 343 -4.77 -16.44 -2.38
C GLU A 343 -5.70 -17.39 -1.60
N SER A 344 -5.96 -17.11 -0.33
CA SER A 344 -6.92 -17.84 0.52
C SER A 344 -8.23 -17.08 0.71
N GLY A 345 -8.35 -15.86 0.19
CA GLY A 345 -9.50 -15.00 0.37
C GLY A 345 -9.50 -14.22 1.69
N ASP A 346 -8.35 -14.15 2.39
CA ASP A 346 -8.22 -13.27 3.55
C ASP A 346 -8.01 -11.82 3.07
N LEU A 347 -8.73 -10.89 3.67
CA LEU A 347 -8.73 -9.47 3.31
C LEU A 347 -7.83 -8.66 4.25
N VAL A 348 -7.04 -7.74 3.68
CA VAL A 348 -6.40 -6.64 4.40
C VAL A 348 -6.95 -5.29 3.89
N ILE A 349 -7.21 -4.37 4.81
CA ILE A 349 -7.51 -2.97 4.52
C ILE A 349 -6.53 -2.10 5.27
N THR A 350 -5.98 -1.09 4.60
CA THR A 350 -5.05 -0.10 5.18
C THR A 350 -5.59 1.31 4.95
N TRP A 351 -5.26 2.22 5.87
CA TRP A 351 -5.68 3.62 5.77
C TRP A 351 -4.73 4.53 6.53
N ARG A 352 -4.81 5.84 6.26
CA ARG A 352 -4.16 6.88 7.06
C ARG A 352 -5.14 7.37 8.13
N ASP A 353 -4.67 7.45 9.37
CA ASP A 353 -5.47 7.65 10.57
C ASP A 353 -4.92 8.76 11.46
N ARG A 354 -5.79 9.59 12.00
CA ARG A 354 -5.42 10.70 12.90
C ARG A 354 -5.97 10.52 14.31
N ARG A 355 -6.40 9.31 14.71
CA ARG A 355 -7.03 9.03 16.01
C ARG A 355 -6.19 9.47 17.21
N ASN A 356 -4.86 9.42 17.09
CA ASN A 356 -3.91 9.80 18.13
C ASN A 356 -3.47 11.27 18.04
N ALA A 357 -4.02 12.05 17.12
CA ALA A 357 -3.70 13.46 17.00
C ALA A 357 -4.22 14.26 18.20
N PRO A 358 -3.54 15.37 18.59
CA PRO A 358 -3.93 16.15 19.77
C PRO A 358 -5.23 16.93 19.58
N SER A 359 -5.64 17.22 18.35
CA SER A 359 -6.83 17.98 18.01
C SER A 359 -7.51 17.44 16.76
N ASP A 360 -8.72 17.94 16.49
CA ASP A 360 -9.51 17.63 15.31
C ASP A 360 -8.91 18.28 14.06
N GLY A 361 -9.33 17.78 12.91
CA GLY A 361 -9.01 18.35 11.62
C GLY A 361 -8.05 17.51 10.79
N TYR A 362 -7.97 17.88 9.52
CA TYR A 362 -7.17 17.18 8.53
C TYR A 362 -5.67 17.46 8.70
N GLU A 363 -5.31 18.69 9.09
CA GLU A 363 -3.92 19.18 9.23
C GLU A 363 -3.26 18.69 10.52
N GLN A 364 -3.41 17.42 10.83
CA GLN A 364 -2.85 16.80 12.04
C GLN A 364 -1.87 15.70 11.67
N ALA A 365 -1.01 15.36 12.63
CA ALA A 365 -0.13 14.20 12.51
C ALA A 365 -0.96 12.92 12.32
N SER A 366 -0.48 12.03 11.47
CA SER A 366 -1.19 10.81 11.10
C SER A 366 -0.28 9.59 11.14
N GLU A 367 -0.91 8.44 11.31
CA GLU A 367 -0.29 7.12 11.29
C GLU A 367 -0.97 6.27 10.21
N ILE A 368 -0.32 5.19 9.78
CA ILE A 368 -0.93 4.20 8.89
C ILE A 368 -1.39 3.03 9.74
N TYR A 369 -2.66 2.67 9.56
CA TYR A 369 -3.34 1.56 10.23
C TYR A 369 -3.70 0.46 9.25
N ALA A 370 -3.91 -0.74 9.77
CA ALA A 370 -4.43 -1.89 9.05
C ALA A 370 -5.46 -2.64 9.90
N ALA A 371 -6.38 -3.31 9.22
CA ALA A 371 -7.23 -4.35 9.78
C ALA A 371 -7.30 -5.51 8.79
N THR A 372 -7.53 -6.73 9.29
CA THR A 372 -7.63 -7.92 8.46
C THR A 372 -8.89 -8.70 8.78
N LYS A 373 -9.38 -9.43 7.79
CA LYS A 373 -10.56 -10.28 7.89
C LYS A 373 -10.25 -11.63 7.26
N PRO A 374 -10.08 -12.70 8.06
CA PRO A 374 -9.96 -14.05 7.52
C PRO A 374 -11.21 -14.43 6.69
N PHE A 375 -11.02 -15.21 5.64
CA PHE A 375 -12.13 -15.70 4.83
C PHE A 375 -13.17 -16.41 5.70
N GLY A 376 -14.45 -16.15 5.44
CA GLY A 376 -15.56 -16.70 6.21
C GLY A 376 -15.85 -16.00 7.55
N SER A 377 -15.01 -15.07 8.01
CA SER A 377 -15.33 -14.21 9.16
C SER A 377 -16.44 -13.22 8.81
N LEU A 378 -17.31 -12.92 9.78
CA LEU A 378 -18.42 -11.97 9.58
C LEU A 378 -17.99 -10.51 9.72
N THR A 379 -16.92 -10.25 10.46
CA THR A 379 -16.44 -8.90 10.79
C THR A 379 -14.93 -8.79 10.61
N MET A 380 -14.46 -7.56 10.42
CA MET A 380 -13.03 -7.24 10.50
C MET A 380 -12.47 -7.60 11.88
N GLY A 381 -11.22 -8.05 11.92
CA GLY A 381 -10.44 -8.15 13.16
C GLY A 381 -10.13 -6.79 13.77
N ALA A 382 -9.46 -6.79 14.92
CA ALA A 382 -8.98 -5.57 15.55
C ALA A 382 -8.03 -4.81 14.60
N ASP A 383 -8.15 -3.49 14.58
CA ASP A 383 -7.22 -2.64 13.84
C ASP A 383 -5.94 -2.36 14.65
N TYR A 384 -4.86 -2.09 13.95
CA TYR A 384 -3.53 -1.85 14.54
C TYR A 384 -2.69 -0.92 13.66
N PRO A 385 -1.78 -0.12 14.26
CA PRO A 385 -0.86 0.70 13.50
C PRO A 385 0.19 -0.15 12.78
N ILE A 386 0.55 0.24 11.55
CA ILE A 386 1.64 -0.34 10.77
C ILE A 386 2.75 0.67 10.47
N SER A 387 2.54 1.95 10.71
CA SER A 387 3.62 2.94 10.76
C SER A 387 4.30 2.92 12.13
N SER A 388 5.63 2.98 12.14
CA SER A 388 6.41 2.94 13.39
C SER A 388 6.32 4.22 14.22
N GLN A 389 5.80 5.30 13.63
CA GLN A 389 5.59 6.60 14.27
C GLN A 389 4.57 7.42 13.48
N ALA A 390 3.99 8.41 14.14
CA ALA A 390 3.18 9.41 13.48
C ALA A 390 4.06 10.32 12.58
N ALA A 391 3.55 10.64 11.40
CA ALA A 391 4.12 11.64 10.50
C ALA A 391 3.39 12.97 10.70
N ALA A 392 4.12 14.08 10.80
CA ALA A 392 3.53 15.40 10.85
C ALA A 392 2.75 15.70 9.55
N HIS A 393 1.76 16.59 9.66
CA HIS A 393 1.10 17.10 8.46
C HIS A 393 2.11 17.89 7.61
N ASP A 394 2.01 17.74 6.29
CA ASP A 394 2.78 18.50 5.32
C ASP A 394 1.84 19.04 4.24
N THR A 395 2.01 20.30 3.86
CA THR A 395 1.22 20.96 2.82
C THR A 395 1.34 20.28 1.44
N ILE A 396 2.43 19.56 1.17
CA ILE A 396 2.58 18.72 -0.01
C ILE A 396 1.54 17.59 -0.01
N LEU A 397 1.15 17.10 1.18
CA LEU A 397 0.11 16.08 1.34
C LEU A 397 -1.29 16.61 1.01
N GLU A 398 -1.49 17.93 1.04
CA GLU A 398 -2.77 18.57 0.71
C GLU A 398 -2.95 18.84 -0.78
N GLY A 399 -1.95 19.48 -1.39
CA GLY A 399 -2.13 20.20 -2.65
C GLY A 399 -2.03 19.32 -3.88
N SER A 400 -1.03 18.48 -3.96
CA SER A 400 -0.81 17.62 -5.13
C SER A 400 0.24 16.55 -4.83
N GLY A 401 -0.10 15.29 -5.12
CA GLY A 401 0.88 14.25 -5.20
C GLY A 401 1.24 13.56 -3.89
N ASN A 402 0.35 13.01 -3.22
CA ASN A 402 0.41 11.88 -2.29
C ASN A 402 -1.01 11.37 -2.05
N ASP A 403 -1.72 11.14 -3.16
CA ASP A 403 -3.14 10.80 -3.17
C ASP A 403 -3.37 9.30 -2.97
N PHE A 404 -2.32 8.48 -3.03
CA PHE A 404 -2.41 7.03 -2.99
C PHE A 404 -1.42 6.43 -2.00
N MET A 405 -1.82 5.32 -1.44
CA MET A 405 -0.97 4.29 -0.87
C MET A 405 -1.29 2.96 -1.55
N SER A 406 -0.52 1.93 -1.29
CA SER A 406 -0.79 0.61 -1.85
C SER A 406 -0.43 -0.48 -0.86
N VAL A 407 -1.21 -1.56 -0.85
CA VAL A 407 -0.93 -2.79 -0.11
C VAL A 407 -1.11 -3.99 -1.03
N VAL A 408 -0.26 -5.00 -0.86
CA VAL A 408 -0.43 -6.33 -1.43
C VAL A 408 -0.38 -7.37 -0.33
N TYR A 409 -1.22 -8.41 -0.45
CA TYR A 409 -1.32 -9.48 0.52
C TYR A 409 -1.04 -10.82 -0.19
N ALA A 410 0.09 -11.45 0.11
CA ALA A 410 0.52 -12.69 -0.50
C ALA A 410 0.87 -13.73 0.55
N GLY A 411 0.27 -14.92 0.44
CA GLY A 411 0.36 -15.96 1.46
C GLY A 411 -0.14 -15.45 2.80
N ASP A 412 0.74 -15.43 3.80
CA ASP A 412 0.49 -14.93 5.15
C ASP A 412 1.13 -13.55 5.42
N THR A 413 1.57 -12.84 4.39
CA THR A 413 2.36 -11.62 4.53
C THR A 413 1.76 -10.45 3.76
N CYS A 414 1.57 -9.33 4.46
CA CYS A 414 1.17 -8.05 3.88
C CYS A 414 2.38 -7.14 3.66
N TYR A 415 2.33 -6.35 2.58
CA TYR A 415 3.32 -5.35 2.22
C TYR A 415 2.59 -4.06 1.89
N ALA A 416 2.71 -3.03 2.73
CA ALA A 416 2.12 -1.72 2.48
C ALA A 416 3.19 -0.68 2.20
N VAL A 417 2.96 0.16 1.19
CA VAL A 417 3.80 1.31 0.86
C VAL A 417 2.99 2.60 0.93
N TRP A 418 3.58 3.65 1.48
CA TRP A 418 2.97 4.97 1.57
C TRP A 418 4.05 6.07 1.56
N GLY A 419 3.62 7.29 1.24
CA GLY A 419 4.47 8.48 1.36
C GLY A 419 4.23 9.19 2.69
N ASP A 420 5.28 9.55 3.41
CA ASP A 420 5.22 10.45 4.56
C ASP A 420 6.50 11.28 4.73
N VAL A 421 6.43 12.29 5.61
CA VAL A 421 7.46 13.30 5.79
C VAL A 421 8.28 13.14 7.08
N ARG A 422 8.22 11.98 7.74
CA ARG A 422 8.93 11.73 9.02
C ARG A 422 10.44 12.01 8.98
N SER A 423 11.05 11.96 7.81
CA SER A 423 12.47 12.27 7.58
C SER A 423 12.72 13.71 7.12
N GLY A 424 11.73 14.61 7.19
CA GLY A 424 11.82 16.03 6.79
C GLY A 424 11.52 16.32 5.32
N THR A 425 11.36 15.28 4.48
CA THR A 425 10.92 15.37 3.09
C THR A 425 10.01 14.19 2.79
N LEU A 426 9.11 14.33 1.81
CA LEU A 426 8.20 13.25 1.41
C LEU A 426 9.00 12.08 0.84
N LYS A 427 8.87 10.91 1.45
CA LYS A 427 9.57 9.66 1.13
C LYS A 427 8.60 8.50 1.10
N ILE A 428 8.98 7.43 0.39
CA ILE A 428 8.22 6.19 0.37
C ILE A 428 8.76 5.23 1.42
N TYR A 429 7.87 4.81 2.30
CA TYR A 429 8.12 3.81 3.34
C TYR A 429 7.35 2.53 3.05
N LEU A 430 7.90 1.40 3.49
CA LEU A 430 7.26 0.10 3.44
C LEU A 430 7.15 -0.47 4.85
N ASN A 431 6.02 -1.10 5.15
CA ASN A 431 5.92 -2.09 6.21
C ASN A 431 5.61 -3.47 5.62
N LYS A 432 6.25 -4.49 6.21
CA LYS A 432 6.01 -5.90 5.94
C LYS A 432 5.63 -6.59 7.24
N TRP A 433 4.48 -7.27 7.29
CA TRP A 433 4.03 -7.93 8.50
C TRP A 433 3.17 -9.16 8.20
N ASN A 434 3.09 -10.07 9.16
CA ASN A 434 2.14 -11.16 9.15
C ASN A 434 0.91 -10.75 9.99
N PRO A 435 -0.28 -10.61 9.39
CA PRO A 435 -1.47 -10.12 10.10
C PRO A 435 -2.00 -11.08 11.14
N VAL A 436 -1.77 -12.39 11.00
CA VAL A 436 -2.25 -13.41 11.96
C VAL A 436 -1.48 -13.29 13.27
N THR A 437 -0.16 -13.12 13.19
CA THR A 437 0.68 -12.94 14.38
C THR A 437 0.78 -11.49 14.81
N GLN A 438 0.33 -10.54 13.96
CA GLN A 438 0.53 -9.10 14.10
C GLN A 438 2.01 -8.73 14.35
N GLN A 439 2.90 -9.60 13.89
CA GLN A 439 4.34 -9.40 13.96
C GLN A 439 4.82 -8.79 12.64
N ASN A 440 5.52 -7.70 12.75
CA ASN A 440 6.30 -7.19 11.64
C ASN A 440 7.37 -8.23 11.30
N SER A 441 7.29 -8.82 10.13
CA SER A 441 8.25 -9.83 9.67
C SER A 441 9.52 -9.22 9.06
N ILE A 442 9.68 -7.91 9.09
CA ILE A 442 10.99 -7.30 9.00
C ILE A 442 11.63 -7.58 10.36
N SER A 443 12.55 -8.53 10.40
CA SER A 443 13.53 -8.53 11.47
C SER A 443 14.26 -7.20 11.37
N VAL A 444 13.76 -6.19 12.07
CA VAL A 444 14.59 -5.11 12.47
C VAL A 444 15.77 -5.80 13.14
N ILE A 445 16.93 -5.62 12.58
CA ILE A 445 18.02 -5.27 13.48
C ILE A 445 17.47 -4.04 14.19
N SER A 446 16.75 -4.23 15.33
CA SER A 446 16.55 -3.16 16.28
C SER A 446 17.87 -2.40 16.28
N GLU A 447 17.86 -1.07 16.37
CA GLU A 447 18.93 -0.45 17.14
C GLU A 447 18.78 -1.09 18.52
N GLU A 448 19.20 -2.35 18.60
CA GLU A 448 19.65 -2.95 19.81
C GLU A 448 20.57 -1.89 20.36
N TYR A 449 20.34 -1.48 21.54
CA TYR A 449 21.41 -0.97 22.36
C TYR A 449 22.50 -2.02 22.19
N GLY A 450 23.37 -1.81 21.16
CA GLY A 450 24.31 -2.80 20.74
C GLY A 450 25.24 -2.95 21.93
N LEU A 451 25.36 -4.16 22.44
CA LEU A 451 26.27 -4.44 23.53
C LEU A 451 27.65 -3.91 23.10
N LEU A 452 27.99 -2.75 23.62
CA LEU A 452 29.26 -2.12 23.29
C LEU A 452 30.34 -2.84 24.06
N THR A 453 31.08 -3.66 23.33
CA THR A 453 32.23 -4.40 23.84
C THR A 453 33.53 -3.73 23.37
N TYR A 454 34.52 -3.72 24.27
CA TYR A 454 35.83 -3.17 23.94
C TYR A 454 36.97 -3.90 24.66
N PRO A 455 38.19 -3.91 24.12
CA PRO A 455 38.51 -3.51 22.78
C PRO A 455 37.89 -4.45 21.75
N ASN A 456 37.57 -3.95 20.57
CA ASN A 456 37.10 -4.78 19.47
C ASN A 456 37.79 -4.32 18.17
N PRO A 457 38.74 -5.09 17.60
CA PRO A 457 39.16 -6.43 18.00
C PRO A 457 39.84 -6.51 19.37
N THR A 458 39.69 -7.68 20.03
CA THR A 458 40.30 -7.95 21.34
C THR A 458 41.42 -9.00 21.22
N ALA A 459 42.37 -8.96 22.17
CA ALA A 459 43.37 -10.00 22.29
C ALA A 459 42.95 -11.12 23.25
N ASN A 460 42.52 -10.79 24.46
CA ASN A 460 42.19 -11.81 25.48
C ASN A 460 40.93 -11.42 26.30
N LEU A 461 40.77 -10.17 26.67
CA LEU A 461 39.68 -9.71 27.53
C LEU A 461 38.73 -8.82 26.75
N LEU A 462 37.45 -9.09 26.85
CA LEU A 462 36.35 -8.31 26.28
C LEU A 462 35.56 -7.68 27.42
N PHE A 463 35.52 -6.34 27.46
CA PHE A 463 34.80 -5.57 28.47
C PHE A 463 33.44 -5.13 27.93
N PHE A 464 32.46 -5.04 28.84
CA PHE A 464 31.16 -4.45 28.56
C PHE A 464 31.17 -2.97 28.95
N LYS A 465 30.68 -2.11 28.06
CA LYS A 465 30.56 -0.66 28.33
C LYS A 465 29.38 -0.36 29.24
N ASP A 466 28.33 -1.19 29.16
CA ASP A 466 27.10 -1.00 29.90
C ASP A 466 27.14 -1.77 31.23
N TYR A 467 26.51 -1.18 32.28
CA TYR A 467 26.32 -1.84 33.57
C TYR A 467 25.00 -2.62 33.52
N PHE A 468 25.06 -3.89 33.83
CA PHE A 468 23.90 -4.76 33.93
C PHE A 468 23.37 -4.83 35.36
N SER A 469 22.05 -5.02 35.48
CA SER A 469 21.47 -5.46 36.76
C SER A 469 21.85 -6.93 36.96
N VAL A 470 22.86 -7.16 37.75
CA VAL A 470 23.42 -8.49 37.98
C VAL A 470 22.52 -9.35 38.88
N PRO A 471 22.46 -10.68 38.65
CA PRO A 471 23.11 -11.48 37.59
C PRO A 471 22.36 -11.45 36.26
N ILE A 472 23.09 -11.66 35.18
CA ILE A 472 22.56 -11.78 33.81
C ILE A 472 22.87 -13.17 33.24
N GLU A 473 22.11 -13.57 32.22
CA GLU A 473 22.48 -14.71 31.36
C GLU A 473 23.30 -14.21 30.18
N LEU A 474 24.47 -14.84 29.95
CA LEU A 474 25.40 -14.46 28.89
C LEU A 474 25.74 -15.66 28.01
N ARG A 475 25.66 -15.48 26.68
CA ARG A 475 26.04 -16.50 25.68
C ARG A 475 27.00 -15.93 24.65
N ILE A 476 27.90 -16.79 24.14
CA ILE A 476 28.73 -16.51 22.98
C ILE A 476 28.43 -17.55 21.91
N ILE A 477 28.22 -17.09 20.68
CA ILE A 477 27.81 -17.89 19.54
C ILE A 477 28.82 -17.66 18.42
N ASN A 478 29.28 -18.74 17.77
CA ASN A 478 30.18 -18.63 16.63
C ASN A 478 29.42 -18.28 15.34
N THR A 479 30.15 -18.02 14.26
CA THR A 479 29.58 -17.67 12.94
C THR A 479 28.75 -18.79 12.28
N GLN A 480 28.81 -20.02 12.78
CA GLN A 480 27.98 -21.15 12.36
C GLN A 480 26.69 -21.29 13.21
N GLY A 481 26.47 -20.39 14.18
CA GLY A 481 25.30 -20.42 15.06
C GLY A 481 25.42 -21.37 16.25
N ALA A 482 26.59 -21.97 16.49
CA ALA A 482 26.82 -22.85 17.64
C ALA A 482 27.20 -22.02 18.88
N GLU A 483 26.53 -22.31 20.02
CA GLU A 483 26.88 -21.76 21.32
C GLU A 483 28.26 -22.34 21.76
N VAL A 484 29.20 -21.46 22.07
CA VAL A 484 30.56 -21.81 22.49
C VAL A 484 30.83 -21.43 23.95
N PHE A 485 29.97 -20.62 24.54
CA PHE A 485 30.00 -20.26 25.95
C PHE A 485 28.59 -19.92 26.43
N HIS A 486 28.29 -20.31 27.69
CA HIS A 486 27.06 -19.96 28.39
C HIS A 486 27.33 -19.81 29.88
N ASP A 487 26.89 -18.68 30.44
CA ASP A 487 26.83 -18.47 31.89
C ASP A 487 25.47 -17.87 32.25
N GLY A 488 24.63 -18.65 32.92
CA GLY A 488 23.27 -18.24 33.34
C GLY A 488 23.24 -17.32 34.55
N ASN A 489 24.38 -17.01 35.15
CA ASN A 489 24.48 -16.20 36.37
C ASN A 489 25.71 -15.28 36.37
N PHE A 490 26.02 -14.72 35.21
CA PHE A 490 27.18 -13.86 35.01
C PHE A 490 27.05 -12.55 35.79
N THR A 491 28.11 -12.22 36.55
CA THR A 491 28.17 -11.03 37.40
C THR A 491 29.35 -10.11 37.11
N GLY A 492 30.15 -10.45 36.08
CA GLY A 492 31.34 -9.68 35.68
C GLY A 492 31.02 -8.52 34.77
N ASN A 493 32.01 -7.63 34.60
CA ASN A 493 32.00 -6.57 33.60
C ASN A 493 32.98 -6.85 32.43
N PHE A 494 33.59 -8.03 32.44
CA PHE A 494 34.44 -8.52 31.34
C PHE A 494 34.40 -10.05 31.26
N ILE A 495 34.77 -10.58 30.11
CA ILE A 495 34.94 -12.03 29.87
C ILE A 495 36.30 -12.30 29.23
N ASP A 496 36.94 -13.42 29.65
CA ASP A 496 38.15 -13.91 29.01
C ASP A 496 37.77 -14.68 27.74
N VAL A 497 38.20 -14.15 26.61
CA VAL A 497 37.97 -14.73 25.28
C VAL A 497 39.24 -15.31 24.65
N SER A 498 40.27 -15.54 25.45
CA SER A 498 41.59 -16.06 24.98
C SER A 498 41.51 -17.44 24.31
N ALA A 499 40.47 -18.22 24.61
CA ALA A 499 40.23 -19.52 24.00
C ALA A 499 39.62 -19.49 22.59
N TYR A 500 39.18 -18.31 22.11
CA TYR A 500 38.49 -18.16 20.83
C TYR A 500 39.44 -17.58 19.75
N ALA A 501 39.09 -17.71 18.47
CA ALA A 501 39.77 -17.06 17.36
C ALA A 501 38.79 -16.76 16.24
N GLY A 502 38.77 -15.52 15.74
CA GLY A 502 37.86 -15.06 14.71
C GLY A 502 36.71 -14.22 15.27
N THR A 503 35.61 -14.11 14.52
CA THR A 503 34.44 -13.31 14.87
C THR A 503 33.38 -14.15 15.59
N PHE A 504 32.77 -13.59 16.63
CA PHE A 504 31.73 -14.19 17.46
C PHE A 504 30.62 -13.18 17.72
N PHE A 505 29.43 -13.71 18.01
CA PHE A 505 28.29 -12.96 18.51
C PHE A 505 28.16 -13.18 20.02
N ILE A 506 27.72 -12.14 20.73
CA ILE A 506 27.48 -12.20 22.17
C ILE A 506 26.04 -11.78 22.43
N GLU A 507 25.34 -12.56 23.25
CA GLU A 507 23.96 -12.28 23.69
C GLU A 507 23.94 -12.17 25.21
N VAL A 508 23.27 -11.13 25.69
CA VAL A 508 23.03 -10.88 27.12
C VAL A 508 21.52 -10.82 27.34
N TYR A 509 21.05 -11.56 28.33
CA TYR A 509 19.67 -11.53 28.79
C TYR A 509 19.61 -10.83 30.14
N ASP A 510 19.07 -9.62 30.17
CA ASP A 510 18.91 -8.83 31.42
C ASP A 510 17.44 -8.39 31.55
N GLN A 511 16.80 -8.77 32.67
CA GLN A 511 15.41 -8.39 33.02
C GLN A 511 14.39 -8.56 31.88
N GLY A 512 14.48 -9.67 31.13
CA GLY A 512 13.58 -9.95 30.02
C GLY A 512 13.93 -9.26 28.70
N LYS A 513 15.06 -8.56 28.63
CA LYS A 513 15.61 -7.98 27.42
C LYS A 513 16.80 -8.80 26.92
N THR A 514 16.88 -8.98 25.61
CA THR A 514 18.06 -9.54 24.96
C THR A 514 18.86 -8.41 24.34
N ILE A 515 20.13 -8.30 24.70
CA ILE A 515 21.08 -7.34 24.14
C ILE A 515 22.13 -8.14 23.37
N ARG A 516 22.45 -7.73 22.16
CA ARG A 516 23.38 -8.46 21.28
C ARG A 516 24.54 -7.57 20.85
N GLY A 517 25.67 -8.19 20.65
CA GLY A 517 26.86 -7.55 20.13
C GLY A 517 27.71 -8.53 19.34
N SER A 518 28.80 -8.06 18.79
CA SER A 518 29.79 -8.90 18.15
C SER A 518 31.20 -8.45 18.55
N PHE A 519 32.13 -9.38 18.56
CA PHE A 519 33.54 -9.08 18.74
C PHE A 519 34.41 -9.94 17.82
N THR A 520 35.57 -9.43 17.49
CA THR A 520 36.60 -10.18 16.76
C THR A 520 37.82 -10.31 17.66
N ARG A 521 38.33 -11.54 17.78
CA ARG A 521 39.58 -11.79 18.43
C ARG A 521 40.64 -12.10 17.38
N ASN A 522 41.72 -11.36 17.38
CA ASN A 522 42.91 -11.55 16.50
C ASN A 522 43.78 -12.71 16.96
#